data_e548dc3cc400d11ddb740ed1cb2834a1
#
_entry.id   e548dc3cc400d11ddb740ed1cb2834a1
#
_cell.length_a   1.000
_cell.length_b   1.000
_cell.length_c   1.000
_cell.angle_alpha   90.00
_cell.angle_beta   90.00
_cell.angle_gamma   90.00
#
_symmetry.space_group_name_H-M   'P 1'
#
loop_
_entity.id
_entity.type
_entity.pdbx_description
1 polymer ?
#
loop_
_entity_poly.entity_id
_entity_poly.type
_entity_poly.pdbx_seq_one_letter_code
_entity_poly.pdbx_strand_id
1 'polypeptide(L)'
;MAENGCGQFEINLLHVDDPLKAADDAILFKQVVKAVAARRKLTATFMAKPFGLQSGNGFHVHCSLLDKDGNNVFDDGSDEGSDILRHAVAGLLKTMSDCTLLFAPHVNSYRRFTPGTLAPNNVSWGYENRTAAVRIPGGDSKARRIEHRVSGADANPYLVCSAVLAGMLYGIENKLEAPEPINSITYDEAELKTLPLDWLSAIRKFESSDVIDSLFPSEMIELLIAVKKQEAKRFAQQVTNLEYLTYLQDV
;
A
#
# COMPACT_ATOMS: atom_id res chain seq x y z
N MET A 1 -1.83 -17.29 9.59
CA MET A 1 -2.64 -17.10 10.82
C MET A 1 -4.06 -16.73 10.41
N ALA A 2 -5.06 -16.94 11.30
CA ALA A 2 -6.39 -16.35 11.07
C ALA A 2 -6.32 -14.84 11.33
N GLU A 3 -7.08 -14.06 10.56
CA GLU A 3 -7.18 -12.62 10.64
C GLU A 3 -8.55 -12.15 11.11
N ASN A 4 -8.79 -10.83 11.16
CA ASN A 4 -10.01 -10.24 11.72
C ASN A 4 -11.29 -10.55 10.93
N GLY A 5 -11.19 -10.75 9.62
CA GLY A 5 -12.33 -11.06 8.77
C GLY A 5 -12.71 -12.54 8.84
N CYS A 6 -14.01 -12.85 8.72
CA CYS A 6 -14.48 -14.22 8.65
C CYS A 6 -13.90 -14.96 7.43
N GLY A 7 -13.16 -16.06 7.67
CA GLY A 7 -12.46 -16.78 6.61
C GLY A 7 -11.25 -16.07 6.01
N GLN A 8 -10.73 -15.06 6.69
CA GLN A 8 -9.53 -14.31 6.31
C GLN A 8 -8.28 -14.93 6.93
N PHE A 9 -7.22 -15.00 6.15
CA PHE A 9 -5.93 -15.57 6.56
C PHE A 9 -4.79 -14.64 6.14
N GLU A 10 -3.81 -14.49 7.02
CA GLU A 10 -2.54 -13.83 6.72
C GLU A 10 -1.43 -14.86 6.54
N ILE A 11 -0.62 -14.64 5.52
CA ILE A 11 0.61 -15.38 5.26
C ILE A 11 1.75 -14.39 5.12
N ASN A 12 2.80 -14.60 5.90
CA ASN A 12 4.05 -13.86 5.79
C ASN A 12 5.02 -14.66 4.92
N LEU A 13 5.49 -14.02 3.84
CA LEU A 13 6.57 -14.58 3.04
C LEU A 13 7.91 -14.27 3.71
N LEU A 14 8.88 -15.16 3.56
CA LEU A 14 10.25 -14.92 4.02
C LEU A 14 10.87 -13.78 3.22
N HIS A 15 11.68 -12.95 3.88
CA HIS A 15 12.41 -11.89 3.20
C HIS A 15 13.48 -12.49 2.26
N VAL A 16 13.72 -11.77 1.19
CA VAL A 16 14.76 -12.06 0.19
C VAL A 16 15.51 -10.76 -0.11
N ASP A 17 16.71 -10.85 -0.61
CA ASP A 17 17.58 -9.73 -0.94
C ASP A 17 17.36 -9.16 -2.36
N ASP A 18 16.38 -9.70 -3.07
CA ASP A 18 16.00 -9.28 -4.42
C ASP A 18 14.52 -8.87 -4.45
N PRO A 19 14.19 -7.59 -4.71
CA PRO A 19 12.82 -7.10 -4.76
C PRO A 19 12.00 -7.69 -5.93
N LEU A 20 12.64 -8.05 -7.06
CA LEU A 20 11.97 -8.74 -8.16
C LEU A 20 11.56 -10.15 -7.73
N LYS A 21 12.45 -10.87 -7.07
CA LYS A 21 12.16 -12.18 -6.50
C LYS A 21 11.02 -12.11 -5.49
N ALA A 22 11.00 -11.10 -4.63
CA ALA A 22 9.91 -10.89 -3.67
C ALA A 22 8.57 -10.68 -4.38
N ALA A 23 8.54 -9.91 -5.46
CA ALA A 23 7.35 -9.68 -6.27
C ALA A 23 6.90 -10.95 -7.02
N ASP A 24 7.84 -11.72 -7.59
CA ASP A 24 7.59 -13.03 -8.21
C ASP A 24 6.93 -13.99 -7.22
N ASP A 25 7.51 -14.12 -6.02
CA ASP A 25 7.01 -15.00 -4.97
C ASP A 25 5.59 -14.60 -4.55
N ALA A 26 5.28 -13.30 -4.46
CA ALA A 26 3.94 -12.82 -4.15
C ALA A 26 2.92 -13.16 -5.27
N ILE A 27 3.30 -13.03 -6.54
CA ILE A 27 2.44 -13.43 -7.69
C ILE A 27 2.22 -14.93 -7.69
N LEU A 28 3.28 -15.72 -7.59
CA LEU A 28 3.20 -17.18 -7.56
C LEU A 28 2.37 -17.68 -6.39
N PHE A 29 2.55 -17.08 -5.20
CA PHE A 29 1.75 -17.38 -4.02
C PHE A 29 0.25 -17.19 -4.30
N LYS A 30 -0.16 -16.03 -4.85
CA LYS A 30 -1.57 -15.77 -5.20
C LYS A 30 -2.12 -16.80 -6.19
N GLN A 31 -1.33 -17.19 -7.18
CA GLN A 31 -1.70 -18.18 -8.19
C GLN A 31 -1.89 -19.57 -7.56
N VAL A 32 -0.92 -20.01 -6.76
CA VAL A 32 -0.95 -21.33 -6.09
C VAL A 32 -2.14 -21.43 -5.14
N VAL A 33 -2.37 -20.41 -4.31
CA VAL A 33 -3.50 -20.38 -3.37
C VAL A 33 -4.84 -20.50 -4.11
N LYS A 34 -5.03 -19.74 -5.19
CA LYS A 34 -6.24 -19.83 -6.03
C LYS A 34 -6.41 -21.22 -6.66
N ALA A 35 -5.34 -21.80 -7.18
CA ALA A 35 -5.37 -23.10 -7.82
C ALA A 35 -5.70 -24.22 -6.81
N VAL A 36 -5.08 -24.20 -5.62
CA VAL A 36 -5.34 -25.17 -4.55
C VAL A 36 -6.77 -25.03 -4.02
N ALA A 37 -7.25 -23.82 -3.79
CA ALA A 37 -8.62 -23.57 -3.37
C ALA A 37 -9.64 -24.14 -4.39
N ALA A 38 -9.44 -23.86 -5.69
CA ALA A 38 -10.30 -24.35 -6.74
C ALA A 38 -10.38 -25.90 -6.77
N ARG A 39 -9.24 -26.59 -6.61
CA ARG A 39 -9.21 -28.07 -6.47
C ARG A 39 -10.01 -28.58 -5.29
N ARG A 40 -10.16 -27.77 -4.24
CA ARG A 40 -10.95 -28.07 -3.05
C ARG A 40 -12.39 -27.57 -3.12
N LYS A 41 -12.84 -27.09 -4.29
CA LYS A 41 -14.16 -26.47 -4.52
C LYS A 41 -14.39 -25.23 -3.63
N LEU A 42 -13.32 -24.50 -3.31
CA LEU A 42 -13.31 -23.23 -2.60
C LEU A 42 -12.89 -22.12 -3.54
N THR A 43 -13.29 -20.90 -3.21
CA THR A 43 -12.83 -19.69 -3.92
C THR A 43 -11.91 -18.90 -2.99
N ALA A 44 -10.66 -18.71 -3.40
CA ALA A 44 -9.75 -17.78 -2.74
C ALA A 44 -9.76 -16.44 -3.48
N THR A 45 -9.87 -15.36 -2.73
CA THR A 45 -9.85 -14.00 -3.26
C THR A 45 -8.77 -13.15 -2.63
N PHE A 46 -8.17 -12.28 -3.44
CA PHE A 46 -7.25 -11.21 -3.03
C PHE A 46 -7.86 -9.83 -3.30
N MET A 47 -9.18 -9.72 -3.45
CA MET A 47 -9.87 -8.42 -3.48
C MET A 47 -9.53 -7.62 -2.23
N ALA A 48 -9.31 -6.32 -2.38
CA ALA A 48 -9.00 -5.45 -1.23
C ALA A 48 -10.14 -5.42 -0.19
N LYS A 49 -11.39 -5.44 -0.63
CA LYS A 49 -12.58 -5.42 0.23
C LYS A 49 -13.68 -6.32 -0.33
N PRO A 50 -13.61 -7.64 -0.14
CA PRO A 50 -14.64 -8.56 -0.67
C PRO A 50 -15.98 -8.45 0.06
N PHE A 51 -15.97 -8.08 1.35
CA PHE A 51 -17.18 -7.94 2.17
C PHE A 51 -17.21 -6.58 2.86
N GLY A 52 -18.26 -5.80 2.63
CA GLY A 52 -18.37 -4.40 3.10
C GLY A 52 -18.20 -4.21 4.61
N LEU A 53 -18.73 -5.14 5.41
CA LEU A 53 -18.70 -5.08 6.87
C LEU A 53 -17.53 -5.83 7.52
N GLN A 54 -16.70 -6.52 6.74
CA GLN A 54 -15.54 -7.27 7.25
C GLN A 54 -14.25 -6.49 6.99
N SER A 55 -13.16 -6.88 7.65
CA SER A 55 -11.83 -6.35 7.37
C SER A 55 -11.42 -6.57 5.92
N GLY A 56 -10.70 -5.61 5.35
CA GLY A 56 -10.13 -5.72 4.00
C GLY A 56 -8.81 -6.50 3.99
N ASN A 57 -8.37 -6.88 2.79
CA ASN A 57 -7.11 -7.58 2.58
C ASN A 57 -5.99 -6.59 2.25
N GLY A 58 -4.99 -6.50 3.11
CA GLY A 58 -3.77 -5.72 2.90
C GLY A 58 -2.68 -6.50 2.18
N PHE A 59 -1.72 -5.75 1.64
CA PHE A 59 -0.46 -6.25 1.13
C PHE A 59 0.64 -5.38 1.72
N HIS A 60 1.10 -5.72 2.91
CA HIS A 60 2.14 -4.96 3.60
C HIS A 60 3.51 -5.34 3.05
N VAL A 61 4.33 -4.33 2.75
CA VAL A 61 5.69 -4.53 2.27
C VAL A 61 6.66 -4.14 3.36
N HIS A 62 7.46 -5.12 3.79
CA HIS A 62 8.56 -4.91 4.72
C HIS A 62 9.85 -4.72 3.93
N CYS A 63 10.60 -3.66 4.23
CA CYS A 63 11.81 -3.31 3.52
C CYS A 63 12.91 -2.91 4.51
N SER A 64 14.08 -3.50 4.40
CA SER A 64 15.33 -3.03 4.99
C SER A 64 16.33 -2.77 3.88
N LEU A 65 17.30 -1.91 4.12
CA LEU A 65 18.38 -1.64 3.18
C LEU A 65 19.70 -2.10 3.79
N LEU A 66 20.50 -2.81 2.99
CA LEU A 66 21.81 -3.27 3.40
C LEU A 66 22.90 -2.52 2.61
N ASP A 67 24.02 -2.25 3.25
CA ASP A 67 25.23 -1.80 2.57
C ASP A 67 25.92 -2.97 1.84
N LYS A 68 27.06 -2.68 1.19
CA LYS A 68 27.85 -3.68 0.46
C LYS A 68 28.43 -4.76 1.36
N ASP A 69 28.57 -4.49 2.66
CA ASP A 69 29.11 -5.38 3.67
C ASP A 69 28.01 -6.20 4.37
N GLY A 70 26.74 -5.96 4.00
CA GLY A 70 25.56 -6.65 4.54
C GLY A 70 25.03 -6.05 5.84
N ASN A 71 25.47 -4.86 6.23
CA ASN A 71 24.97 -4.16 7.41
C ASN A 71 23.66 -3.45 7.08
N ASN A 72 22.72 -3.48 8.03
CA ASN A 72 21.45 -2.77 7.89
C ASN A 72 21.67 -1.27 8.08
N VAL A 73 21.54 -0.49 7.00
CA VAL A 73 21.75 0.98 7.04
C VAL A 73 20.65 1.76 7.75
N PHE A 74 19.56 1.12 8.10
CA PHE A 74 18.51 1.71 8.93
C PHE A 74 18.85 1.69 10.43
N ASP A 75 19.88 0.94 10.80
CA ASP A 75 20.34 0.82 12.18
C ASP A 75 21.58 1.67 12.43
N ASP A 76 21.60 2.39 13.54
CA ASP A 76 22.75 3.13 14.05
C ASP A 76 23.06 2.79 15.51
N GLY A 77 22.40 1.75 16.04
CA GLY A 77 22.51 1.33 17.44
C GLY A 77 21.61 2.11 18.40
N SER A 78 20.87 3.12 17.93
CA SER A 78 19.86 3.84 18.73
C SER A 78 18.49 3.15 18.65
N ASP A 79 17.59 3.52 19.55
CA ASP A 79 16.20 3.03 19.51
C ASP A 79 15.42 3.60 18.32
N GLU A 80 15.79 4.79 17.86
CA GLU A 80 15.10 5.49 16.77
C GLU A 80 15.57 5.08 15.39
N GLY A 81 16.81 4.56 15.26
CA GLY A 81 17.44 4.22 14.00
C GLY A 81 18.09 5.41 13.30
N SER A 82 18.75 5.12 12.17
CA SER A 82 19.61 6.06 11.49
C SER A 82 18.87 7.20 10.77
N ASP A 83 19.62 8.25 10.41
CA ASP A 83 19.12 9.32 9.54
C ASP A 83 18.64 8.79 8.19
N ILE A 84 19.29 7.73 7.66
CA ILE A 84 18.86 7.08 6.41
C ILE A 84 17.45 6.49 6.55
N LEU A 85 17.11 5.89 7.70
CA LEU A 85 15.76 5.42 7.97
C LEU A 85 14.76 6.60 7.94
N ARG A 86 15.07 7.71 8.61
CA ARG A 86 14.21 8.90 8.64
C ARG A 86 14.04 9.53 7.26
N HIS A 87 15.10 9.64 6.48
CA HIS A 87 15.03 10.10 5.10
C HIS A 87 14.17 9.20 4.21
N ALA A 88 14.32 7.86 4.34
CA ALA A 88 13.49 6.89 3.62
C ALA A 88 12.00 7.03 3.98
N VAL A 89 11.68 7.16 5.26
CA VAL A 89 10.31 7.42 5.74
C VAL A 89 9.78 8.72 5.15
N ALA A 90 10.54 9.82 5.21
CA ALA A 90 10.14 11.11 4.67
C ALA A 90 9.82 11.04 3.17
N GLY A 91 10.62 10.30 2.41
CA GLY A 91 10.40 10.07 1.00
C GLY A 91 9.11 9.29 0.72
N LEU A 92 8.84 8.23 1.49
CA LEU A 92 7.58 7.48 1.40
C LEU A 92 6.37 8.39 1.70
N LEU A 93 6.43 9.19 2.75
CA LEU A 93 5.34 10.12 3.09
C LEU A 93 5.13 11.17 1.98
N LYS A 94 6.20 11.68 1.39
CA LYS A 94 6.17 12.68 0.31
C LYS A 94 5.50 12.14 -0.95
N THR A 95 5.79 10.89 -1.32
CA THR A 95 5.35 10.28 -2.59
C THR A 95 4.04 9.48 -2.46
N MET A 96 3.62 9.15 -1.25
CA MET A 96 2.53 8.21 -0.96
C MET A 96 1.19 8.58 -1.61
N SER A 97 0.78 9.86 -1.48
CA SER A 97 -0.47 10.32 -2.07
C SER A 97 -0.47 10.22 -3.60
N ASP A 98 0.68 10.50 -4.22
CA ASP A 98 0.85 10.47 -5.67
C ASP A 98 0.90 9.01 -6.18
N CYS A 99 1.49 8.10 -5.41
CA CYS A 99 1.56 6.68 -5.70
C CYS A 99 0.31 5.88 -5.28
N THR A 100 -0.74 6.50 -4.72
CA THR A 100 -1.92 5.78 -4.22
C THR A 100 -2.56 4.89 -5.28
N LEU A 101 -2.54 5.30 -6.56
CA LEU A 101 -3.06 4.48 -7.67
C LEU A 101 -2.34 3.14 -7.82
N LEU A 102 -1.06 3.06 -7.47
CA LEU A 102 -0.27 1.82 -7.51
C LEU A 102 -0.59 0.91 -6.31
N PHE A 103 -0.93 1.49 -5.17
CA PHE A 103 -1.29 0.77 -3.94
C PHE A 103 -2.75 0.34 -3.90
N ALA A 104 -3.62 1.11 -4.55
CA ALA A 104 -5.07 0.93 -4.60
C ALA A 104 -5.57 1.05 -6.06
N PRO A 105 -5.29 0.03 -6.92
CA PRO A 105 -5.44 0.16 -8.37
C PRO A 105 -6.87 0.02 -8.90
N HIS A 106 -7.84 -0.36 -8.07
CA HIS A 106 -9.20 -0.69 -8.49
C HIS A 106 -10.25 0.08 -7.67
N VAL A 107 -11.46 0.23 -8.21
CA VAL A 107 -12.56 0.87 -7.48
C VAL A 107 -12.84 0.20 -6.12
N ASN A 108 -12.68 -1.12 -6.05
CA ASN A 108 -12.86 -1.87 -4.80
C ASN A 108 -11.76 -1.57 -3.77
N SER A 109 -10.55 -1.22 -4.19
CA SER A 109 -9.42 -0.93 -3.30
C SER A 109 -9.76 0.19 -2.30
N TYR A 110 -10.48 1.21 -2.75
CA TYR A 110 -10.85 2.40 -1.94
C TYR A 110 -11.88 2.09 -0.85
N ARG A 111 -12.63 0.99 -0.98
CA ARG A 111 -13.54 0.51 0.07
C ARG A 111 -12.79 -0.03 1.29
N ARG A 112 -11.48 -0.29 1.15
CA ARG A 112 -10.61 -0.71 2.26
C ARG A 112 -10.22 0.46 3.16
N PHE A 113 -10.17 1.69 2.63
CA PHE A 113 -9.78 2.90 3.37
C PHE A 113 -10.89 3.41 4.30
N THR A 114 -11.46 2.51 5.09
CA THR A 114 -12.50 2.82 6.05
C THR A 114 -11.87 2.93 7.45
N PRO A 115 -12.10 4.02 8.21
CA PRO A 115 -11.62 4.15 9.57
C PRO A 115 -11.97 2.95 10.45
N GLY A 116 -11.10 2.59 11.39
CA GLY A 116 -11.29 1.47 12.32
C GLY A 116 -11.00 0.07 11.74
N THR A 117 -10.53 -0.03 10.49
CA THR A 117 -10.21 -1.32 9.84
C THR A 117 -8.71 -1.63 9.79
N LEU A 118 -7.87 -0.89 10.49
CA LEU A 118 -6.40 -0.95 10.48
C LEU A 118 -5.79 -0.73 9.08
N ALA A 119 -6.59 -0.26 8.11
CA ALA A 119 -6.11 0.18 6.82
C ALA A 119 -5.87 1.69 6.87
N PRO A 120 -4.63 2.17 6.69
CA PRO A 120 -4.32 3.58 6.77
C PRO A 120 -4.97 4.33 5.60
N ASN A 121 -5.55 5.50 5.89
CA ASN A 121 -6.18 6.39 4.92
C ASN A 121 -5.55 7.78 4.86
N ASN A 122 -4.46 7.97 5.58
CA ASN A 122 -3.73 9.22 5.69
C ASN A 122 -2.22 9.02 5.55
N VAL A 123 -1.50 10.13 5.34
CA VAL A 123 -0.04 10.17 5.25
C VAL A 123 0.51 10.26 6.67
N SER A 124 0.94 9.13 7.20
CA SER A 124 1.36 9.01 8.60
C SER A 124 2.45 7.97 8.79
N TRP A 125 3.25 8.14 9.85
CA TRP A 125 4.21 7.14 10.26
C TRP A 125 4.37 7.09 11.79
N GLY A 126 4.89 5.98 12.28
CA GLY A 126 5.20 5.85 13.71
C GLY A 126 5.85 4.52 14.04
N TYR A 127 6.48 4.47 15.22
CA TYR A 127 7.01 3.25 15.80
C TYR A 127 5.87 2.41 16.37
N GLU A 128 5.86 1.11 16.03
CA GLU A 128 4.85 0.14 16.50
C GLU A 128 3.37 0.53 16.24
N ASN A 129 3.12 1.59 15.47
CA ASN A 129 1.77 2.09 15.21
C ASN A 129 1.11 1.37 14.03
N ARG A 130 0.19 0.46 14.32
CA ARG A 130 -0.55 -0.32 13.31
C ARG A 130 -1.62 0.47 12.57
N THR A 131 -1.92 1.71 12.97
CA THR A 131 -2.86 2.59 12.27
C THR A 131 -2.15 3.50 11.27
N ALA A 132 -0.83 3.66 11.37
CA ALA A 132 -0.03 4.48 10.49
C ALA A 132 0.20 3.82 9.11
N ALA A 133 0.39 4.65 8.08
CA ALA A 133 0.68 4.22 6.72
C ALA A 133 2.09 3.62 6.57
N VAL A 134 3.04 4.17 7.32
CA VAL A 134 4.39 3.64 7.47
C VAL A 134 4.64 3.32 8.94
N ARG A 135 4.90 2.07 9.22
CA ARG A 135 5.23 1.60 10.57
C ARG A 135 6.69 1.18 10.62
N ILE A 136 7.37 1.52 11.70
CA ILE A 136 8.66 0.96 12.06
C ILE A 136 8.41 -0.11 13.13
N PRO A 137 8.41 -1.40 12.77
CA PRO A 137 8.20 -2.46 13.76
C PRO A 137 9.34 -2.52 14.77
N GLY A 138 9.01 -2.84 16.02
CA GLY A 138 10.00 -3.15 17.05
C GLY A 138 10.81 -4.39 16.71
N GLY A 139 11.87 -4.58 17.47
CA GLY A 139 12.80 -5.68 17.31
C GLY A 139 14.23 -5.21 17.62
N ASP A 140 15.20 -6.12 17.44
CA ASP A 140 16.60 -5.74 17.56
C ASP A 140 17.06 -4.91 16.34
N SER A 141 18.25 -4.35 16.45
CA SER A 141 18.85 -3.51 15.42
C SER A 141 18.94 -4.20 14.06
N LYS A 142 19.24 -5.50 14.02
CA LYS A 142 19.33 -6.27 12.78
C LYS A 142 17.98 -6.45 12.08
N ALA A 143 16.89 -6.43 12.83
CA ALA A 143 15.54 -6.59 12.33
C ALA A 143 14.88 -5.24 11.96
N ARG A 144 15.60 -4.11 12.10
CA ARG A 144 15.06 -2.78 11.80
C ARG A 144 14.65 -2.67 10.34
N ARG A 145 13.41 -2.26 10.13
CA ARG A 145 12.80 -2.22 8.80
C ARG A 145 11.63 -1.24 8.75
N ILE A 146 11.29 -0.85 7.56
CA ILE A 146 10.06 -0.11 7.25
C ILE A 146 8.98 -1.12 6.85
N GLU A 147 7.78 -0.96 7.38
CA GLU A 147 6.56 -1.61 6.93
C GLU A 147 5.65 -0.59 6.24
N HIS A 148 5.50 -0.70 4.91
CA HIS A 148 4.54 0.10 4.15
C HIS A 148 3.20 -0.60 4.12
N ARG A 149 2.10 0.07 4.56
CA ARG A 149 0.83 -0.56 4.91
C ARG A 149 -0.36 -0.17 4.02
N VAL A 150 -0.17 0.76 3.09
CA VAL A 150 -1.26 1.32 2.27
C VAL A 150 -1.81 0.32 1.27
N SER A 151 -0.95 -0.53 0.69
CA SER A 151 -1.32 -1.39 -0.43
C SER A 151 -2.39 -2.43 -0.08
N GLY A 152 -3.35 -2.61 -0.98
CA GLY A 152 -4.31 -3.71 -0.95
C GLY A 152 -3.74 -5.00 -1.54
N ALA A 153 -4.30 -6.15 -1.15
CA ALA A 153 -3.88 -7.45 -1.69
C ALA A 153 -4.18 -7.62 -3.20
N ASP A 154 -5.00 -6.75 -3.77
CA ASP A 154 -5.34 -6.68 -5.19
C ASP A 154 -4.30 -5.93 -6.03
N ALA A 155 -3.37 -5.23 -5.40
CA ALA A 155 -2.33 -4.48 -6.10
C ALA A 155 -1.31 -5.40 -6.79
N ASN A 156 -0.65 -4.86 -7.82
CA ASN A 156 0.44 -5.53 -8.52
C ASN A 156 1.73 -5.43 -7.68
N PRO A 157 2.32 -6.55 -7.23
CA PRO A 157 3.50 -6.54 -6.37
C PRO A 157 4.70 -5.80 -6.97
N TYR A 158 4.94 -5.91 -8.28
CA TYR A 158 6.05 -5.21 -8.94
C TYR A 158 5.89 -3.69 -8.84
N LEU A 159 4.69 -3.18 -9.13
CA LEU A 159 4.40 -1.74 -9.06
C LEU A 159 4.45 -1.23 -7.62
N VAL A 160 3.97 -2.04 -6.65
CA VAL A 160 4.06 -1.70 -5.23
C VAL A 160 5.51 -1.64 -4.76
N CYS A 161 6.31 -2.66 -5.05
CA CYS A 161 7.74 -2.67 -4.70
C CYS A 161 8.48 -1.50 -5.36
N SER A 162 8.23 -1.24 -6.65
CA SER A 162 8.83 -0.10 -7.35
C SER A 162 8.49 1.24 -6.70
N ALA A 163 7.21 1.45 -6.32
CA ALA A 163 6.78 2.68 -5.67
C ALA A 163 7.40 2.86 -4.28
N VAL A 164 7.49 1.78 -3.49
CA VAL A 164 8.11 1.81 -2.17
C VAL A 164 9.61 2.10 -2.28
N LEU A 165 10.34 1.41 -3.16
CA LEU A 165 11.76 1.62 -3.37
C LEU A 165 12.05 3.03 -3.90
N ALA A 166 11.32 3.48 -4.93
CA ALA A 166 11.48 4.81 -5.50
C ALA A 166 11.20 5.90 -4.46
N GLY A 167 10.15 5.75 -3.65
CA GLY A 167 9.84 6.70 -2.57
C GLY A 167 10.94 6.77 -1.52
N MET A 168 11.47 5.62 -1.06
CA MET A 168 12.59 5.59 -0.11
C MET A 168 13.85 6.25 -0.68
N LEU A 169 14.24 5.89 -1.91
CA LEU A 169 15.40 6.48 -2.58
C LEU A 169 15.25 7.98 -2.78
N TYR A 170 14.09 8.44 -3.22
CA TYR A 170 13.79 9.86 -3.34
C TYR A 170 14.03 10.62 -2.03
N GLY A 171 13.60 10.07 -0.91
CA GLY A 171 13.83 10.68 0.41
C GLY A 171 15.30 10.69 0.82
N ILE A 172 16.01 9.58 0.59
CA ILE A 172 17.43 9.43 0.93
C ILE A 172 18.30 10.38 0.09
N GLU A 173 18.11 10.40 -1.22
CA GLU A 173 18.89 11.23 -2.15
C GLU A 173 18.68 12.72 -1.91
N ASN A 174 17.46 13.13 -1.56
CA ASN A 174 17.12 14.52 -1.27
C ASN A 174 17.26 14.87 0.21
N LYS A 175 17.71 13.95 1.08
CA LYS A 175 17.87 14.13 2.52
C LYS A 175 16.62 14.75 3.16
N LEU A 176 15.44 14.24 2.81
CA LEU A 176 14.19 14.75 3.33
C LEU A 176 14.06 14.43 4.82
N GLU A 177 13.50 15.38 5.58
CA GLU A 177 13.24 15.20 7.01
C GLU A 177 11.81 14.67 7.22
N ALA A 178 11.68 13.60 7.99
CA ALA A 178 10.39 13.09 8.41
C ALA A 178 9.80 13.98 9.52
N PRO A 179 8.48 14.20 9.54
CA PRO A 179 7.83 14.81 10.69
C PRO A 179 7.96 13.91 11.93
N GLU A 180 7.59 14.43 13.10
CA GLU A 180 7.56 13.62 14.31
C GLU A 180 6.69 12.37 14.16
N PRO A 181 7.09 11.23 14.74
CA PRO A 181 6.33 9.99 14.67
C PRO A 181 5.02 10.11 15.47
N ILE A 182 3.95 9.52 14.94
CA ILE A 182 2.63 9.55 15.57
C ILE A 182 2.48 8.34 16.49
N ASN A 183 2.21 8.61 17.76
CA ASN A 183 2.01 7.59 18.78
C ASN A 183 0.53 7.31 19.08
N SER A 184 -0.37 8.20 18.64
CA SER A 184 -1.83 8.08 18.77
C SER A 184 -2.45 7.26 17.64
N ILE A 185 -3.75 7.03 17.71
CA ILE A 185 -4.53 6.43 16.62
C ILE A 185 -4.63 7.46 15.49
N THR A 186 -4.06 7.15 14.32
CA THR A 186 -3.94 8.11 13.21
C THR A 186 -5.28 8.52 12.59
N TYR A 187 -6.35 7.75 12.79
CA TYR A 187 -7.70 8.11 12.30
C TYR A 187 -8.30 9.30 13.04
N ASP A 188 -7.86 9.57 14.25
CA ASP A 188 -8.35 10.64 15.12
C ASP A 188 -7.57 11.96 14.93
N GLU A 189 -6.51 11.93 14.12
CA GLU A 189 -5.64 13.07 13.84
C GLU A 189 -6.18 13.89 12.65
N ALA A 190 -6.94 14.94 12.94
CA ALA A 190 -7.65 15.75 11.93
C ALA A 190 -6.71 16.53 10.98
N GLU A 191 -5.48 16.81 11.41
CA GLU A 191 -4.51 17.60 10.62
C GLU A 191 -3.73 16.76 9.61
N LEU A 192 -3.81 15.43 9.66
CA LEU A 192 -3.09 14.57 8.74
C LEU A 192 -3.65 14.69 7.33
N LYS A 193 -2.74 14.82 6.37
CA LYS A 193 -3.11 14.78 4.95
C LYS A 193 -3.71 13.42 4.60
N THR A 194 -4.94 13.42 4.11
CA THR A 194 -5.59 12.20 3.63
C THR A 194 -5.02 11.72 2.30
N LEU A 195 -5.00 10.40 2.12
CA LEU A 195 -4.78 9.80 0.80
C LEU A 195 -5.96 10.11 -0.12
N PRO A 196 -5.83 10.01 -1.44
CA PRO A 196 -6.99 9.94 -2.33
C PRO A 196 -7.93 8.82 -1.87
N LEU A 197 -9.17 9.15 -1.53
CA LEU A 197 -10.15 8.19 -1.00
C LEU A 197 -11.10 7.63 -2.07
N ASP A 198 -10.93 8.06 -3.31
CA ASP A 198 -11.65 7.53 -4.47
C ASP A 198 -10.71 7.31 -5.66
N TRP A 199 -11.12 6.41 -6.53
CA TRP A 199 -10.31 5.96 -7.66
C TRP A 199 -10.00 7.05 -8.67
N LEU A 200 -10.99 7.90 -9.00
CA LEU A 200 -10.80 8.97 -9.98
C LEU A 200 -9.85 10.05 -9.46
N SER A 201 -9.93 10.36 -8.17
CA SER A 201 -8.98 11.29 -7.53
C SER A 201 -7.56 10.74 -7.54
N ALA A 202 -7.37 9.43 -7.32
CA ALA A 202 -6.04 8.82 -7.40
C ALA A 202 -5.49 8.78 -8.83
N ILE A 203 -6.34 8.52 -9.84
CA ILE A 203 -5.93 8.58 -11.26
C ILE A 203 -5.47 10.00 -11.60
N ARG A 204 -6.26 11.02 -11.26
CA ARG A 204 -5.90 12.42 -11.50
C ARG A 204 -4.62 12.82 -10.78
N LYS A 205 -4.49 12.40 -9.53
CA LYS A 205 -3.31 12.71 -8.70
C LYS A 205 -2.03 12.11 -9.31
N PHE A 206 -2.10 10.85 -9.73
CA PHE A 206 -1.00 10.15 -10.39
C PHE A 206 -0.61 10.81 -11.74
N GLU A 207 -1.61 11.18 -12.55
CA GLU A 207 -1.43 11.80 -13.86
C GLU A 207 -0.81 13.19 -13.81
N SER A 208 -1.08 13.97 -12.77
CA SER A 208 -0.65 15.37 -12.65
C SER A 208 0.53 15.60 -11.70
N SER A 209 1.25 14.55 -11.35
CA SER A 209 2.31 14.64 -10.34
C SER A 209 3.70 14.70 -10.96
N ASP A 210 4.38 15.83 -10.80
CA ASP A 210 5.80 15.99 -11.16
C ASP A 210 6.70 14.97 -10.43
N VAL A 211 6.27 14.52 -9.24
CA VAL A 211 6.99 13.49 -8.48
C VAL A 211 6.92 12.15 -9.22
N ILE A 212 5.75 11.77 -9.72
CA ILE A 212 5.58 10.54 -10.52
C ILE A 212 6.44 10.60 -11.78
N ASP A 213 6.46 11.73 -12.48
CA ASP A 213 7.29 11.93 -13.67
C ASP A 213 8.80 11.78 -13.38
N SER A 214 9.22 12.10 -12.17
CA SER A 214 10.62 11.93 -11.74
C SER A 214 10.97 10.49 -11.33
N LEU A 215 9.97 9.69 -10.93
CA LEU A 215 10.17 8.35 -10.38
C LEU A 215 9.99 7.22 -11.41
N PHE A 216 9.18 7.44 -12.45
CA PHE A 216 8.78 6.38 -13.37
C PHE A 216 8.94 6.81 -14.84
N PRO A 217 9.20 5.84 -15.75
CA PRO A 217 9.24 6.14 -17.18
C PRO A 217 7.91 6.65 -17.71
N SER A 218 7.92 7.67 -18.56
CA SER A 218 6.72 8.30 -19.13
C SER A 218 5.81 7.30 -19.85
N GLU A 219 6.37 6.36 -20.60
CA GLU A 219 5.61 5.31 -21.29
C GLU A 219 4.80 4.44 -20.31
N MET A 220 5.39 4.07 -19.16
CA MET A 220 4.69 3.32 -18.12
C MET A 220 3.54 4.14 -17.53
N ILE A 221 3.77 5.44 -17.26
CA ILE A 221 2.77 6.36 -16.72
C ILE A 221 1.59 6.46 -17.69
N GLU A 222 1.84 6.75 -18.97
CA GLU A 222 0.83 6.91 -20.00
C GLU A 222 -0.02 5.63 -20.18
N LEU A 223 0.62 4.47 -20.27
CA LEU A 223 -0.06 3.18 -20.41
C LEU A 223 -0.94 2.88 -19.19
N LEU A 224 -0.42 3.09 -17.97
CA LEU A 224 -1.18 2.84 -16.75
C LEU A 224 -2.40 3.76 -16.66
N ILE A 225 -2.23 5.05 -16.95
CA ILE A 225 -3.31 6.03 -16.93
C ILE A 225 -4.38 5.67 -17.99
N ALA A 226 -3.96 5.32 -19.21
CA ALA A 226 -4.89 4.93 -20.28
C ALA A 226 -5.75 3.71 -19.86
N VAL A 227 -5.11 2.68 -19.31
CA VAL A 227 -5.81 1.49 -18.80
C VAL A 227 -6.77 1.85 -17.67
N LYS A 228 -6.32 2.65 -16.69
CA LYS A 228 -7.14 2.99 -15.52
C LYS A 228 -8.32 3.91 -15.88
N LYS A 229 -8.14 4.84 -16.79
CA LYS A 229 -9.24 5.64 -17.34
C LYS A 229 -10.28 4.80 -18.09
N GLN A 230 -9.83 3.82 -18.88
CA GLN A 230 -10.72 2.89 -19.58
C GLN A 230 -11.52 2.03 -18.59
N GLU A 231 -10.85 1.45 -17.59
CA GLU A 231 -11.51 0.68 -16.52
C GLU A 231 -12.55 1.55 -15.79
N ALA A 232 -12.18 2.78 -15.38
CA ALA A 232 -13.08 3.70 -14.70
C ALA A 232 -14.33 4.04 -15.53
N LYS A 233 -14.14 4.31 -16.82
CA LYS A 233 -15.26 4.52 -17.76
C LYS A 233 -16.20 3.31 -17.82
N ARG A 234 -15.64 2.09 -17.87
CA ARG A 234 -16.43 0.86 -17.90
C ARG A 234 -17.25 0.69 -16.62
N PHE A 235 -16.67 0.95 -15.45
CA PHE A 235 -17.39 0.88 -14.17
C PHE A 235 -18.50 1.94 -14.08
N ALA A 236 -18.24 3.18 -14.52
CA ALA A 236 -19.21 4.26 -14.50
C ALA A 236 -20.42 4.04 -15.44
N GLN A 237 -20.31 3.14 -16.41
CA GLN A 237 -21.41 2.79 -17.31
C GLN A 237 -22.33 1.70 -16.74
N GLN A 238 -21.99 1.09 -15.61
CA GLN A 238 -22.80 0.03 -15.02
C GLN A 238 -23.80 0.62 -14.03
N VAL A 239 -25.07 0.41 -14.26
CA VAL A 239 -26.13 0.69 -13.29
C VAL A 239 -26.17 -0.46 -12.29
N THR A 240 -26.02 -0.13 -11.02
CA THR A 240 -25.95 -1.11 -9.92
C THR A 240 -27.31 -1.43 -9.34
N ASN A 241 -27.45 -2.59 -8.69
CA ASN A 241 -28.67 -2.91 -7.94
C ASN A 241 -28.97 -1.88 -6.82
N LEU A 242 -27.92 -1.29 -6.25
CA LEU A 242 -28.07 -0.25 -5.23
C LEU A 242 -28.75 1.00 -5.79
N GLU A 243 -28.37 1.42 -7.00
CA GLU A 243 -29.02 2.56 -7.68
C GLU A 243 -30.50 2.28 -7.94
N TYR A 244 -30.86 1.08 -8.41
CA TYR A 244 -32.25 0.68 -8.57
C TYR A 244 -33.00 0.70 -7.24
N LEU A 245 -32.43 0.12 -6.18
CA LEU A 245 -33.08 0.08 -4.87
C LEU A 245 -33.24 1.47 -4.25
N THR A 246 -32.33 2.40 -4.58
CA THR A 246 -32.33 3.75 -4.00
C THR A 246 -33.20 4.72 -4.80
N TYR A 247 -33.19 4.63 -6.14
CA TYR A 247 -33.72 5.71 -6.98
C TYR A 247 -34.93 5.33 -7.80
N LEU A 248 -35.22 4.04 -8.06
CA LEU A 248 -36.26 3.64 -9.02
C LEU A 248 -37.66 4.18 -8.70
N GLN A 249 -37.98 4.39 -7.41
CA GLN A 249 -39.28 4.86 -6.97
C GLN A 249 -39.25 6.26 -6.34
N ASP A 250 -38.05 6.78 -6.03
CA ASP A 250 -37.88 8.02 -5.25
C ASP A 250 -37.53 9.23 -6.12
N VAL A 251 -37.25 9.04 -7.41
CA VAL A 251 -36.92 10.13 -8.36
C VAL A 251 -37.75 10.03 -9.63
#